data_69fbc1dd074a65513acd2598423db93a
#
_entry.id   69fbc1dd074a65513acd2598423db93a
#
_cell.length_a   1.000
_cell.length_b   1.000
_cell.length_c   1.000
_cell.angle_alpha   90.00
_cell.angle_beta   90.00
_cell.angle_gamma   90.00
#
_symmetry.space_group_name_H-M   'P 1'
#
loop_
_entity.id
_entity.type
_entity.pdbx_description
1 polymer ?
#
loop_
_entity_poly.entity_id
_entity_poly.type
_entity_poly.pdbx_seq_one_letter_code
_entity_poly.pdbx_strand_id
1 'polypeptide(L)'
;MTPRRHVVEIRTSDAASYSVGQELTPELFAAGDEIDVTGTSKGKGFAGTMKRHGFSGVGASHGAHRNHRKPGSIGACATPGRVFKGTRMSGRMGNDTVTTQNVTVHAVDAEKGLILIRGAVPGPRGSLVLIRSASKAKGADQ
;
A
#
# COMPACT_ATOMS: atom_id res chain seq x y z
N MET A 1 7.82 -30.49 9.32
CA MET A 1 7.02 -29.31 8.90
C MET A 1 6.91 -29.31 7.38
N THR A 2 5.71 -29.19 6.84
CA THR A 2 5.53 -29.03 5.39
C THR A 2 5.97 -27.63 4.93
N PRO A 3 6.64 -27.50 3.78
CA PRO A 3 7.06 -26.20 3.25
C PRO A 3 5.85 -25.28 3.04
N ARG A 4 5.97 -24.01 3.42
CA ARG A 4 4.91 -22.99 3.24
C ARG A 4 5.30 -22.03 2.12
N ARG A 5 4.32 -21.59 1.33
CA ARG A 5 4.52 -20.67 0.20
C ARG A 5 4.92 -19.27 0.64
N HIS A 6 4.36 -18.81 1.76
CA HIS A 6 4.61 -17.47 2.29
C HIS A 6 5.19 -17.58 3.69
N VAL A 7 6.28 -16.87 3.92
CA VAL A 7 6.95 -16.76 5.21
C VAL A 7 7.12 -15.27 5.51
N VAL A 8 6.61 -14.82 6.64
CA VAL A 8 6.63 -13.41 7.05
C VAL A 8 6.94 -13.32 8.54
N GLU A 9 7.83 -12.41 8.92
CA GLU A 9 8.10 -12.10 10.32
C GLU A 9 7.08 -11.10 10.84
N ILE A 10 6.50 -11.39 11.99
CA ILE A 10 5.58 -10.49 12.71
C ILE A 10 6.21 -10.16 14.05
N ARG A 11 6.38 -8.86 14.31
CA ARG A 11 6.84 -8.38 15.62
C ARG A 11 5.63 -8.22 16.54
N THR A 12 5.70 -8.87 17.69
CA THR A 12 4.69 -8.79 18.76
C THR A 12 5.37 -8.67 20.10
N SER A 13 4.72 -8.01 21.08
CA SER A 13 5.17 -7.94 22.47
C SER A 13 5.10 -9.30 23.14
N ASP A 14 4.12 -10.14 22.77
CA ASP A 14 3.77 -11.38 23.44
C ASP A 14 4.22 -12.61 22.66
N ALA A 15 5.42 -12.57 22.09
CA ALA A 15 5.96 -13.68 21.29
C ALA A 15 6.02 -15.02 22.08
N ALA A 16 6.20 -14.95 23.38
CA ALA A 16 6.25 -16.13 24.26
C ALA A 16 4.90 -16.86 24.40
N SER A 17 3.79 -16.21 24.07
CA SER A 17 2.44 -16.83 24.13
C SER A 17 2.15 -17.76 22.97
N TYR A 18 2.99 -17.73 21.92
CA TYR A 18 2.83 -18.54 20.72
C TYR A 18 3.74 -19.77 20.73
N SER A 19 3.21 -20.91 20.30
CA SER A 19 3.97 -22.15 20.19
C SER A 19 4.25 -22.54 18.73
N VAL A 20 5.35 -23.28 18.52
CA VAL A 20 5.70 -23.77 17.19
C VAL A 20 4.64 -24.73 16.68
N GLY A 21 4.07 -24.46 15.49
CA GLY A 21 3.00 -25.26 14.89
C GLY A 21 1.60 -24.80 15.25
N GLN A 22 1.43 -23.78 16.05
CA GLN A 22 0.13 -23.18 16.36
C GLN A 22 -0.50 -22.60 15.09
N GLU A 23 -1.78 -22.86 14.88
CA GLU A 23 -2.58 -22.27 13.82
C GLU A 23 -3.36 -21.08 14.36
N LEU A 24 -3.28 -19.94 13.67
CA LEU A 24 -4.04 -18.73 13.97
C LEU A 24 -5.24 -18.67 13.04
N THR A 25 -6.43 -18.55 13.62
CA THR A 25 -7.70 -18.47 12.90
C THR A 25 -8.17 -17.01 12.77
N PRO A 26 -9.10 -16.70 11.85
CA PRO A 26 -9.67 -15.36 11.72
C PRO A 26 -10.38 -14.84 12.97
N GLU A 27 -10.72 -15.70 13.92
CA GLU A 27 -11.39 -15.38 15.20
C GLU A 27 -10.59 -14.44 16.10
N LEU A 28 -9.32 -14.19 15.76
CA LEU A 28 -8.51 -13.15 16.43
C LEU A 28 -9.09 -11.74 16.28
N PHE A 29 -9.98 -11.54 15.29
CA PHE A 29 -10.63 -10.26 15.03
C PHE A 29 -12.12 -10.38 15.27
N ALA A 30 -12.72 -9.35 15.85
CA ALA A 30 -14.16 -9.25 16.07
C ALA A 30 -14.81 -8.28 15.07
N ALA A 31 -16.13 -8.44 14.87
CA ALA A 31 -16.90 -7.47 14.09
C ALA A 31 -16.90 -6.11 14.81
N GLY A 32 -16.58 -5.05 14.06
CA GLY A 32 -16.43 -3.69 14.59
C GLY A 32 -15.00 -3.27 14.88
N ASP A 33 -14.05 -4.20 14.91
CA ASP A 33 -12.64 -3.86 15.12
C ASP A 33 -12.12 -2.94 14.03
N GLU A 34 -11.28 -1.97 14.41
CA GLU A 34 -10.50 -1.16 13.48
C GLU A 34 -9.15 -1.83 13.23
N ILE A 35 -8.83 -2.04 11.96
CA ILE A 35 -7.64 -2.75 11.51
C ILE A 35 -6.84 -1.96 10.47
N ASP A 36 -5.54 -2.22 10.39
CA ASP A 36 -4.66 -1.77 9.32
C ASP A 36 -4.35 -2.95 8.39
N VAL A 37 -4.58 -2.76 7.09
CA VAL A 37 -4.36 -3.79 6.06
C VAL A 37 -3.19 -3.40 5.19
N THR A 38 -2.11 -4.16 5.23
CA THR A 38 -0.90 -3.94 4.45
C THR A 38 -0.77 -4.99 3.35
N GLY A 39 -0.54 -4.55 2.13
CA GLY A 39 -0.32 -5.42 0.99
C GLY A 39 0.50 -4.76 -0.11
N THR A 40 0.83 -5.51 -1.15
CA THR A 40 1.55 -5.00 -2.30
C THR A 40 0.56 -4.55 -3.37
N SER A 41 0.60 -3.29 -3.76
CA SER A 41 -0.29 -2.70 -4.74
C SER A 41 -0.11 -3.31 -6.14
N LYS A 42 -1.14 -3.21 -6.98
CA LYS A 42 -1.04 -3.67 -8.39
C LYS A 42 0.04 -2.91 -9.14
N GLY A 43 0.95 -3.62 -9.79
CA GLY A 43 1.97 -3.03 -10.65
C GLY A 43 1.35 -2.36 -11.88
N LYS A 44 1.86 -1.18 -12.24
CA LYS A 44 1.44 -0.39 -13.43
C LYS A 44 2.58 -0.19 -14.43
N GLY A 45 3.73 -0.84 -14.20
CA GLY A 45 4.91 -0.73 -15.04
C GLY A 45 5.56 0.65 -14.98
N PHE A 46 6.28 1.02 -16.05
CA PHE A 46 6.85 2.36 -16.20
C PHE A 46 5.74 3.35 -16.56
N ALA A 47 5.62 4.42 -15.82
CA ALA A 47 4.60 5.45 -16.01
C ALA A 47 5.22 6.83 -16.19
N GLY A 48 4.66 7.61 -17.11
CA GLY A 48 5.01 9.02 -17.30
C GLY A 48 4.53 9.88 -16.14
N THR A 49 5.04 11.11 -16.07
CA THR A 49 4.77 12.06 -14.97
C THR A 49 3.30 12.43 -14.82
N MET A 50 2.54 12.45 -15.90
CA MET A 50 1.09 12.70 -15.85
C MET A 50 0.35 11.57 -15.10
N LYS A 51 0.64 10.31 -15.43
CA LYS A 51 -0.01 9.16 -14.77
C LYS A 51 0.51 8.94 -13.36
N ARG A 52 1.85 9.10 -13.17
CA ARG A 52 2.50 8.77 -11.91
C ARG A 52 2.30 9.84 -10.83
N HIS A 53 2.26 11.12 -11.22
CA HIS A 53 2.26 12.26 -10.30
C HIS A 53 1.12 13.26 -10.54
N GLY A 54 0.27 13.04 -11.56
CA GLY A 54 -0.83 13.94 -11.87
C GLY A 54 -0.41 15.25 -12.51
N PHE A 55 0.70 15.30 -13.23
CA PHE A 55 1.13 16.50 -13.93
C PHE A 55 0.16 16.85 -15.05
N SER A 56 -0.10 18.15 -15.23
CA SER A 56 -1.06 18.66 -16.21
C SER A 56 -0.61 18.47 -17.67
N GLY A 57 0.72 18.44 -17.91
CA GLY A 57 1.26 18.45 -19.27
C GLY A 57 1.11 19.83 -19.94
N VAL A 58 1.22 19.85 -21.27
CA VAL A 58 1.11 21.07 -22.09
C VAL A 58 -0.02 20.90 -23.06
N GLY A 59 -0.85 21.94 -23.24
CA GLY A 59 -1.98 21.95 -24.19
C GLY A 59 -1.53 21.70 -25.63
N ALA A 60 -2.49 21.31 -26.49
CA ALA A 60 -2.23 20.92 -27.88
C ALA A 60 -2.15 22.11 -28.86
N SER A 61 -2.20 23.37 -28.39
CA SER A 61 -2.17 24.58 -29.22
C SER A 61 -1.02 25.52 -28.85
N HIS A 62 -0.96 26.68 -29.48
CA HIS A 62 0.07 27.71 -29.24
C HIS A 62 1.53 27.22 -29.47
N GLY A 63 1.74 26.40 -30.51
CA GLY A 63 3.05 25.93 -30.91
C GLY A 63 3.71 24.92 -29.96
N ALA A 64 2.93 24.23 -29.16
CA ALA A 64 3.42 23.31 -28.11
C ALA A 64 4.23 22.12 -28.62
N HIS A 65 4.20 21.79 -29.93
CA HIS A 65 4.96 20.70 -30.54
C HIS A 65 4.90 19.37 -29.73
N ARG A 66 5.99 18.60 -29.68
CA ARG A 66 6.06 17.27 -29.05
C ARG A 66 6.23 17.30 -27.52
N ASN A 67 5.69 18.29 -26.82
CA ASN A 67 5.87 18.49 -25.38
C ASN A 67 4.65 18.15 -24.52
N HIS A 68 3.55 17.66 -25.13
CA HIS A 68 2.26 17.48 -24.48
C HIS A 68 2.28 16.69 -23.17
N ARG A 69 3.11 15.66 -23.07
CA ARG A 69 3.17 14.77 -21.90
C ARG A 69 4.48 14.82 -21.11
N LYS A 70 5.34 15.80 -21.41
CA LYS A 70 6.62 15.97 -20.74
C LYS A 70 6.44 16.60 -19.35
N PRO A 71 7.39 16.38 -18.42
CA PRO A 71 7.32 16.94 -17.07
C PRO A 71 7.49 18.48 -17.02
N GLY A 72 8.11 19.09 -18.04
CA GLY A 72 8.51 20.49 -18.02
C GLY A 72 9.89 20.69 -17.41
N SER A 73 10.11 21.86 -16.81
CA SER A 73 11.39 22.16 -16.14
C SER A 73 11.62 21.24 -14.94
N ILE A 74 12.86 20.79 -14.76
CA ILE A 74 13.29 19.94 -13.64
C ILE A 74 14.23 20.65 -12.67
N GLY A 75 14.59 21.92 -12.94
CA GLY A 75 15.46 22.69 -12.08
C GLY A 75 15.74 24.08 -12.63
N ALA A 76 16.58 24.84 -11.92
CA ALA A 76 17.12 26.13 -12.33
C ALA A 76 18.50 25.96 -12.93
N CYS A 77 18.93 26.85 -13.81
CA CYS A 77 20.11 26.78 -14.63
C CYS A 77 21.43 26.63 -13.84
N ALA A 78 22.31 27.62 -13.87
CA ALA A 78 23.67 27.58 -13.30
C ALA A 78 23.65 27.44 -11.75
N THR A 79 22.66 27.97 -11.08
CA THR A 79 22.47 27.83 -9.64
C THR A 79 21.09 27.20 -9.36
N PRO A 80 21.05 26.01 -8.76
CA PRO A 80 22.08 25.25 -8.04
C PRO A 80 22.95 24.32 -8.91
N GLY A 81 22.83 24.32 -10.25
CA GLY A 81 23.61 23.48 -11.16
C GLY A 81 23.34 21.98 -11.06
N ARG A 82 22.25 21.59 -10.41
CA ARG A 82 21.86 20.18 -10.20
C ARG A 82 20.34 20.03 -10.12
N VAL A 83 19.85 18.82 -10.34
CA VAL A 83 18.45 18.45 -10.05
C VAL A 83 18.39 17.94 -8.61
N PHE A 84 17.46 18.45 -7.82
CA PHE A 84 17.31 18.04 -6.44
C PHE A 84 16.83 16.59 -6.32
N LYS A 85 17.29 15.89 -5.27
CA LYS A 85 16.78 14.57 -4.91
C LYS A 85 15.29 14.67 -4.60
N GLY A 86 14.53 13.64 -5.02
CA GLY A 86 13.09 13.62 -4.80
C GLY A 86 12.27 14.38 -5.86
N THR A 87 12.89 15.03 -6.85
CA THR A 87 12.18 15.63 -7.98
C THR A 87 11.33 14.58 -8.69
N ARG A 88 10.04 14.90 -8.85
CA ARG A 88 9.07 13.97 -9.44
C ARG A 88 9.33 13.78 -10.93
N MET A 89 9.64 12.57 -11.32
CA MET A 89 9.93 12.16 -12.70
C MET A 89 9.16 10.90 -13.07
N SER A 90 9.18 10.55 -14.37
CA SER A 90 8.69 9.25 -14.84
C SER A 90 9.47 8.10 -14.19
N GLY A 91 8.83 6.96 -14.05
CA GLY A 91 9.44 5.77 -13.48
C GLY A 91 8.43 4.68 -13.17
N ARG A 92 8.87 3.67 -12.44
CA ARG A 92 8.01 2.57 -12.00
C ARG A 92 6.88 3.08 -11.12
N MET A 93 5.68 2.57 -11.36
CA MET A 93 4.48 2.87 -10.59
C MET A 93 3.82 1.57 -10.15
N GLY A 94 3.34 1.53 -8.92
CA GLY A 94 2.75 0.33 -8.33
C GLY A 94 3.78 -0.74 -7.97
N ASN A 95 3.28 -1.89 -7.49
CA ASN A 95 4.07 -2.94 -6.86
C ASN A 95 4.87 -2.40 -5.64
N ASP A 96 4.26 -1.48 -4.94
CA ASP A 96 4.75 -0.86 -3.72
C ASP A 96 3.93 -1.38 -2.53
N THR A 97 4.57 -1.49 -1.37
CA THR A 97 3.87 -1.81 -0.12
C THR A 97 2.98 -0.63 0.28
N VAL A 98 1.69 -0.90 0.44
CA VAL A 98 0.68 0.10 0.80
C VAL A 98 -0.10 -0.41 2.00
N THR A 99 -0.33 0.46 2.97
CA THR A 99 -1.18 0.17 4.13
C THR A 99 -2.43 1.04 4.07
N THR A 100 -3.60 0.39 4.07
CA THR A 100 -4.89 1.05 4.27
C THR A 100 -5.18 1.02 5.76
N GLN A 101 -5.22 2.19 6.38
CA GLN A 101 -5.39 2.35 7.82
C GLN A 101 -6.84 2.51 8.22
N ASN A 102 -7.19 2.11 9.46
CA ASN A 102 -8.48 2.31 10.10
C ASN A 102 -9.63 1.75 9.27
N VAL A 103 -9.51 0.52 8.81
CA VAL A 103 -10.58 -0.19 8.11
C VAL A 103 -11.36 -1.01 9.12
N THR A 104 -12.69 -0.96 9.06
CA THR A 104 -13.55 -1.66 10.01
C THR A 104 -13.80 -3.10 9.54
N VAL A 105 -13.68 -4.05 10.45
CA VAL A 105 -14.11 -5.44 10.24
C VAL A 105 -15.64 -5.48 10.27
N HIS A 106 -16.25 -5.92 9.18
CA HIS A 106 -17.71 -6.03 9.10
C HIS A 106 -18.23 -7.33 9.72
N ALA A 107 -17.58 -8.44 9.40
CA ALA A 107 -17.94 -9.76 9.94
C ALA A 107 -16.75 -10.71 9.82
N VAL A 108 -16.72 -11.73 10.65
CA VAL A 108 -15.75 -12.83 10.63
C VAL A 108 -16.52 -14.15 10.48
N ASP A 109 -16.13 -14.95 9.51
CA ASP A 109 -16.68 -16.29 9.26
C ASP A 109 -15.57 -17.31 9.53
N ALA A 110 -15.60 -17.91 10.72
CA ALA A 110 -14.60 -18.87 11.16
C ALA A 110 -14.64 -20.17 10.34
N GLU A 111 -15.84 -20.64 9.97
CA GLU A 111 -15.99 -21.90 9.22
C GLU A 111 -15.37 -21.83 7.83
N LYS A 112 -15.51 -20.68 7.16
CA LYS A 112 -14.92 -20.43 5.84
C LYS A 112 -13.51 -19.81 5.88
N GLY A 113 -13.04 -19.43 7.08
CA GLY A 113 -11.77 -18.75 7.24
C GLY A 113 -11.73 -17.35 6.60
N LEU A 114 -12.83 -16.60 6.64
CA LEU A 114 -13.00 -15.31 5.98
C LEU A 114 -13.11 -14.16 6.97
N ILE A 115 -12.46 -13.06 6.66
CA ILE A 115 -12.66 -11.76 7.32
C ILE A 115 -13.23 -10.80 6.28
N LEU A 116 -14.43 -10.29 6.54
CA LEU A 116 -15.07 -9.27 5.71
C LEU A 116 -14.75 -7.90 6.26
N ILE A 117 -14.19 -7.03 5.42
CA ILE A 117 -13.82 -5.67 5.82
C ILE A 117 -14.58 -4.63 5.01
N ARG A 118 -14.88 -3.50 5.63
CA ARG A 118 -15.53 -2.37 4.98
C ARG A 118 -14.48 -1.40 4.46
N GLY A 119 -14.01 -1.62 3.23
CA GLY A 119 -12.99 -0.76 2.62
C GLY A 119 -12.22 -1.45 1.50
N ALA A 120 -11.15 -0.81 1.07
CA ALA A 120 -10.29 -1.31 0.00
C ALA A 120 -9.11 -2.11 0.57
N VAL A 121 -8.87 -3.27 -0.02
CA VAL A 121 -7.69 -4.11 0.23
C VAL A 121 -6.65 -3.83 -0.83
N PRO A 122 -5.40 -3.52 -0.46
CA PRO A 122 -4.34 -3.29 -1.44
C PRO A 122 -3.95 -4.58 -2.16
N GLY A 123 -3.69 -4.47 -3.47
CA GLY A 123 -3.14 -5.56 -4.27
C GLY A 123 -4.13 -6.28 -5.18
N PRO A 124 -3.66 -7.28 -5.94
CA PRO A 124 -4.47 -8.14 -6.76
C PRO A 124 -5.15 -9.25 -5.93
N ARG A 125 -6.13 -9.93 -6.51
CA ARG A 125 -6.73 -11.13 -5.89
C ARG A 125 -5.67 -12.22 -5.71
N GLY A 126 -5.71 -12.92 -4.57
CA GLY A 126 -4.76 -13.98 -4.23
C GLY A 126 -3.38 -13.48 -3.77
N SER A 127 -3.20 -12.17 -3.55
CA SER A 127 -1.99 -11.64 -2.92
C SER A 127 -2.02 -11.82 -1.41
N LEU A 128 -0.83 -11.91 -0.81
CA LEU A 128 -0.66 -11.88 0.63
C LEU A 128 -0.98 -10.50 1.17
N VAL A 129 -1.78 -10.43 2.23
CA VAL A 129 -2.01 -9.23 3.01
C VAL A 129 -1.71 -9.48 4.49
N LEU A 130 -1.19 -8.48 5.17
CA LEU A 130 -0.99 -8.48 6.61
C LEU A 130 -2.06 -7.63 7.25
N ILE A 131 -2.77 -8.21 8.20
CA ILE A 131 -3.81 -7.53 8.98
C ILE A 131 -3.28 -7.34 10.40
N ARG A 132 -3.42 -6.13 10.93
CA ARG A 132 -3.04 -5.77 12.30
C ARG A 132 -4.13 -4.91 12.91
N SER A 133 -4.22 -4.88 14.23
CA SER A 133 -5.01 -3.88 14.94
C SER A 133 -4.56 -2.48 14.51
N ALA A 134 -5.49 -1.56 14.32
CA ALA A 134 -5.19 -0.23 13.83
C ALA A 134 -4.37 0.56 14.85
N SER A 135 -3.24 1.11 14.41
CA SER A 135 -2.37 1.93 15.25
C SER A 135 -2.98 3.28 15.64
N LYS A 136 -4.04 3.69 14.95
CA LYS A 136 -4.77 4.95 15.16
C LYS A 136 -6.25 4.71 15.46
N ALA A 137 -6.60 3.55 16.02
CA ALA A 137 -7.98 3.27 16.41
C ALA A 137 -8.46 4.31 17.42
N LYS A 138 -9.70 4.79 17.25
CA LYS A 138 -10.33 5.68 18.22
C LYS A 138 -10.58 4.90 19.50
N GLY A 139 -9.80 5.13 20.54
CA GLY A 139 -9.93 4.49 21.85
C GLY A 139 -8.74 3.67 22.32
N ALA A 140 -7.61 3.67 21.58
CA ALA A 140 -6.38 3.00 22.02
C ALA A 140 -5.62 3.75 23.15
N ASP A 141 -6.11 4.93 23.55
CA ASP A 141 -5.59 5.73 24.67
C ASP A 141 -6.62 5.75 25.82
N GLN A 142 -6.80 4.63 26.53
CA GLN A 142 -7.31 4.60 27.90
C GLN A 142 -6.59 3.51 28.70
#